data_7d0f72142a578ed397be55206b430a6d
#
_entry.id   7d0f72142a578ed397be55206b430a6d
#
_cell.length_a   1.000
_cell.length_b   1.000
_cell.length_c   1.000
_cell.angle_alpha   90.00
_cell.angle_beta   90.00
_cell.angle_gamma   90.00
#
_symmetry.space_group_name_H-M   'P 1'
#
loop_
_entity.id
_entity.type
_entity.pdbx_description
1 polymer ?
#
loop_
_entity_poly.entity_id
_entity_poly.type
_entity_poly.pdbx_seq_one_letter_code
_entity_poly.pdbx_strand_id
1 'polypeptide(L)'
;MKLNLFEDKNNIDEHVDVYFSYMRPQIKQIIDIVKSERLSLSGRPADDDLDDGEEMLIDPKEVYYLDYVDRKLFMYTGNGVYRIMKTLAECEELLWNYGFVRVSKSNLINIFKIKQLKPDLNMKVYAYFDNGERICVNRSYKKEFDQYLQKMRRMV
;
A
#
# COMPACT_ATOMS: atom_id res chain seq x y z
N MET A 1 11.07 26.89 -4.93
CA MET A 1 11.10 25.80 -5.94
C MET A 1 10.19 26.21 -7.08
N LYS A 2 10.61 26.05 -8.32
CA LYS A 2 9.80 26.36 -9.52
C LYS A 2 9.59 25.04 -10.27
N LEU A 3 8.35 24.72 -10.63
CA LEU A 3 7.99 23.55 -11.41
C LEU A 3 7.71 24.00 -12.86
N ASN A 4 8.38 23.40 -13.80
CA ASN A 4 8.07 23.53 -15.21
C ASN A 4 7.61 22.16 -15.73
N LEU A 5 6.44 22.11 -16.35
CA LEU A 5 5.88 20.90 -16.94
C LEU A 5 5.82 21.07 -18.45
N PHE A 6 6.32 20.08 -19.17
CA PHE A 6 6.27 20.01 -20.63
C PHE A 6 5.60 18.69 -21.01
N GLU A 7 4.53 18.76 -21.81
CA GLU A 7 3.89 17.60 -22.41
C GLU A 7 4.43 17.43 -23.83
N ASP A 8 5.05 16.28 -24.10
CA ASP A 8 5.48 15.91 -25.45
C ASP A 8 4.78 14.61 -25.85
N LYS A 9 3.78 14.74 -26.73
CA LYS A 9 2.99 13.60 -27.24
C LYS A 9 3.76 12.64 -28.15
N ASN A 10 4.96 13.02 -28.57
CA ASN A 10 5.84 12.21 -29.41
C ASN A 10 6.88 11.45 -28.58
N ASN A 11 6.91 11.66 -27.27
CA ASN A 11 7.83 10.97 -26.39
C ASN A 11 7.41 9.53 -26.23
N ILE A 12 8.33 8.60 -26.49
CA ILE A 12 8.08 7.16 -26.43
C ILE A 12 8.30 6.63 -25.00
N ASP A 13 9.16 7.31 -24.24
CA ASP A 13 9.50 6.92 -22.87
C ASP A 13 9.08 8.01 -21.88
N GLU A 14 8.19 7.66 -20.96
CA GLU A 14 7.87 8.53 -19.82
C GLU A 14 9.07 8.58 -18.87
N HIS A 15 9.61 9.77 -18.63
CA HIS A 15 10.70 9.99 -17.68
C HIS A 15 10.54 11.31 -16.94
N VAL A 16 11.13 11.39 -15.78
CA VAL A 16 11.19 12.60 -14.94
C VAL A 16 12.63 12.93 -14.63
N ASP A 17 13.08 14.09 -15.09
CA ASP A 17 14.40 14.64 -14.77
C ASP A 17 14.28 15.62 -13.61
N VAL A 18 15.06 15.38 -12.57
CA VAL A 18 15.10 16.24 -11.38
C VAL A 18 16.49 16.83 -11.23
N TYR A 19 16.60 18.13 -11.45
CA TYR A 19 17.84 18.88 -11.28
C TYR A 19 17.86 19.60 -9.94
N PHE A 20 18.86 19.37 -9.11
CA PHE A 20 18.97 20.00 -7.80
C PHE A 20 20.44 20.25 -7.42
N SER A 21 20.68 21.34 -6.70
CA SER A 21 22.03 21.68 -6.22
C SER A 21 22.39 20.95 -4.93
N TYR A 22 21.41 20.66 -4.10
CA TYR A 22 21.57 19.89 -2.86
C TYR A 22 20.25 19.19 -2.49
N MET A 23 20.38 18.03 -1.86
CA MET A 23 19.22 17.20 -1.47
C MET A 23 18.42 17.89 -0.36
N ARG A 24 17.18 18.24 -0.67
CA ARG A 24 16.18 18.72 0.30
C ARG A 24 15.14 17.64 0.55
N PRO A 25 14.43 17.67 1.69
CA PRO A 25 13.37 16.71 1.96
C PRO A 25 12.31 16.61 0.85
N GLN A 26 11.95 17.74 0.25
CA GLN A 26 10.98 17.79 -0.87
C GLN A 26 11.50 17.09 -2.13
N ILE A 27 12.79 17.25 -2.44
CA ILE A 27 13.43 16.56 -3.58
C ILE A 27 13.44 15.05 -3.33
N LYS A 28 13.77 14.63 -2.10
CA LYS A 28 13.73 13.22 -1.72
C LYS A 28 12.32 12.65 -1.89
N GLN A 29 11.28 13.38 -1.45
CA GLN A 29 9.89 12.94 -1.63
C GLN A 29 9.52 12.76 -3.10
N ILE A 30 9.92 13.67 -4.00
CA ILE A 30 9.69 13.54 -5.44
C ILE A 30 10.38 12.30 -5.99
N ILE A 31 11.65 12.07 -5.64
CA ILE A 31 12.41 10.89 -6.05
C ILE A 31 11.73 9.61 -5.54
N ASP A 32 11.28 9.61 -4.31
CA ASP A 32 10.61 8.46 -3.71
C ASP A 32 9.27 8.16 -4.41
N ILE A 33 8.48 9.20 -4.77
CA ILE A 33 7.25 9.05 -5.54
C ILE A 33 7.54 8.45 -6.92
N VAL A 34 8.50 8.99 -7.66
CA VAL A 34 8.85 8.50 -9.02
C VAL A 34 9.40 7.07 -8.96
N LYS A 35 10.22 6.75 -7.96
CA LYS A 35 10.69 5.38 -7.75
C LYS A 35 9.58 4.43 -7.33
N SER A 36 8.58 4.94 -6.61
CA SER A 36 7.48 4.16 -6.07
C SER A 36 6.54 3.62 -7.14
N GLU A 37 6.43 4.25 -8.30
CA GLU A 37 5.61 3.73 -9.41
C GLU A 37 6.09 2.37 -9.95
N ARG A 38 7.29 1.95 -9.56
CA ARG A 38 7.89 0.66 -9.95
C ARG A 38 7.97 -0.37 -8.82
N LEU A 39 7.41 -0.06 -7.64
CA LEU A 39 7.39 -1.05 -6.57
C LEU A 39 6.45 -2.19 -6.97
N SER A 40 6.99 -3.37 -7.04
CA SER A 40 6.23 -4.61 -7.11
C SER A 40 6.49 -5.44 -5.88
N LEU A 41 5.47 -6.07 -5.37
CA LEU A 41 5.59 -7.06 -4.30
C LEU A 41 5.73 -8.43 -4.93
N SER A 42 6.69 -9.21 -4.44
CA SER A 42 6.82 -10.61 -4.84
C SER A 42 5.97 -11.48 -3.93
N GLY A 43 5.14 -12.33 -4.52
CA GLY A 43 4.26 -13.26 -3.83
C GLY A 43 4.06 -14.56 -4.60
N ARG A 44 3.78 -15.63 -3.86
CA ARG A 44 3.41 -16.94 -4.43
C ARG A 44 1.94 -17.18 -4.24
N PRO A 45 1.22 -17.78 -5.23
CA PRO A 45 -0.18 -18.14 -5.04
C PRO A 45 -0.38 -18.95 -3.75
N ALA A 46 -1.40 -18.62 -2.97
CA ALA A 46 -1.63 -19.25 -1.67
C ALA A 46 -2.13 -20.70 -1.78
N ASP A 47 -2.70 -21.06 -2.92
CA ASP A 47 -3.26 -22.39 -3.20
C ASP A 47 -2.19 -23.42 -3.60
N ASP A 48 -0.95 -22.99 -3.86
CA ASP A 48 0.17 -23.89 -4.13
C ASP A 48 0.72 -24.43 -2.81
N ASP A 49 0.28 -25.64 -2.44
CA ASP A 49 0.81 -26.40 -1.30
C ASP A 49 2.30 -26.83 -1.51
N LEU A 50 2.80 -26.69 -2.73
CA LEU A 50 4.18 -26.96 -3.09
C LEU A 50 4.99 -25.67 -2.97
N ASP A 51 6.05 -25.72 -2.21
CA ASP A 51 7.00 -24.60 -1.99
C ASP A 51 7.75 -24.18 -3.30
N ASP A 52 7.38 -24.79 -4.43
CA ASP A 52 7.92 -24.59 -5.78
C ASP A 52 7.09 -23.64 -6.66
N GLY A 53 6.04 -22.98 -6.11
CA GLY A 53 5.20 -22.03 -6.86
C GLY A 53 6.02 -20.87 -7.41
N GLU A 54 5.76 -20.48 -8.67
CA GLU A 54 6.40 -19.33 -9.30
C GLU A 54 6.10 -18.03 -8.53
N GLU A 55 7.14 -17.25 -8.31
CA GLU A 55 6.98 -15.89 -7.75
C GLU A 55 6.32 -14.98 -8.78
N MET A 56 5.25 -14.34 -8.36
CA MET A 56 4.55 -13.32 -9.15
C MET A 56 4.85 -11.93 -8.62
N LEU A 57 5.05 -10.98 -9.52
CA LEU A 57 5.19 -9.57 -9.18
C LEU A 57 3.80 -8.93 -9.18
N ILE A 58 3.44 -8.29 -8.07
CA ILE A 58 2.12 -7.71 -7.84
C ILE A 58 2.29 -6.22 -7.56
N ASP A 59 1.52 -5.41 -8.29
CA ASP A 59 1.45 -3.96 -8.06
C ASP A 59 0.74 -3.70 -6.72
N PRO A 60 1.31 -2.92 -5.81
CA PRO A 60 0.66 -2.51 -4.57
C PRO A 60 -0.72 -1.90 -4.77
N LYS A 61 -0.98 -1.25 -5.90
CA LYS A 61 -2.28 -0.66 -6.23
C LYS A 61 -3.40 -1.70 -6.37
N GLU A 62 -3.07 -2.97 -6.65
CA GLU A 62 -4.03 -4.06 -6.76
C GLU A 62 -4.35 -4.74 -5.43
N VAL A 63 -3.57 -4.44 -4.40
CA VAL A 63 -3.67 -5.08 -3.09
C VAL A 63 -4.70 -4.38 -2.22
N TYR A 64 -5.62 -5.14 -1.66
CA TYR A 64 -6.62 -4.67 -0.69
C TYR A 64 -6.04 -4.59 0.72
N TYR A 65 -5.44 -5.67 1.18
CA TYR A 65 -4.86 -5.76 2.51
C TYR A 65 -3.86 -6.92 2.61
N LEU A 66 -3.06 -6.88 3.65
CA LEU A 66 -2.23 -7.98 4.10
C LEU A 66 -2.75 -8.50 5.42
N ASP A 67 -2.69 -9.82 5.59
CA ASP A 67 -3.08 -10.51 6.83
C ASP A 67 -2.00 -11.50 7.25
N TYR A 68 -1.58 -11.37 8.51
CA TYR A 68 -0.65 -12.31 9.13
C TYR A 68 -1.42 -13.33 9.95
N VAL A 69 -1.50 -14.54 9.44
CA VAL A 69 -2.23 -15.67 10.03
C VAL A 69 -1.37 -16.93 9.95
N ASP A 70 -1.43 -17.76 10.98
CA ASP A 70 -0.68 -19.03 11.07
C ASP A 70 0.82 -18.91 10.74
N ARG A 71 1.44 -17.84 11.25
CA ARG A 71 2.87 -17.52 11.03
C ARG A 71 3.25 -17.23 9.58
N LYS A 72 2.28 -16.97 8.73
CA LYS A 72 2.46 -16.64 7.32
C LYS A 72 1.82 -15.28 7.03
N LEU A 73 2.41 -14.54 6.12
CA LEU A 73 1.86 -13.29 5.63
C LEU A 73 1.21 -13.50 4.27
N PHE A 74 -0.06 -13.13 4.17
CA PHE A 74 -0.84 -13.23 2.94
C PHE A 74 -1.22 -11.85 2.43
N MET A 75 -1.22 -11.71 1.13
CA MET A 75 -1.63 -10.52 0.39
C MET A 75 -2.88 -10.84 -0.41
N TYR A 76 -3.92 -10.04 -0.20
CA TYR A 76 -5.24 -10.21 -0.82
C TYR A 76 -5.41 -9.18 -1.94
N THR A 77 -5.70 -9.67 -3.13
CA THR A 77 -5.93 -8.88 -4.33
C THR A 77 -7.26 -9.24 -4.98
N GLY A 78 -7.69 -8.49 -5.99
CA GLY A 78 -8.86 -8.85 -6.78
C GLY A 78 -8.70 -10.13 -7.60
N ASN A 79 -7.45 -10.55 -7.87
CA ASN A 79 -7.13 -11.72 -8.71
C ASN A 79 -6.77 -12.97 -7.92
N GLY A 80 -6.61 -12.86 -6.60
CA GLY A 80 -6.24 -13.99 -5.76
C GLY A 80 -5.51 -13.61 -4.48
N VAL A 81 -5.10 -14.64 -3.75
CA VAL A 81 -4.35 -14.52 -2.50
C VAL A 81 -2.93 -15.04 -2.73
N TYR A 82 -1.95 -14.28 -2.24
CA TYR A 82 -0.53 -14.59 -2.43
C TYR A 82 0.19 -14.60 -1.09
N ARG A 83 1.05 -15.57 -0.90
CA ARG A 83 1.95 -15.65 0.25
C ARG A 83 3.17 -14.77 0.01
N ILE A 84 3.52 -13.94 0.99
CA ILE A 84 4.71 -13.06 0.96
C ILE A 84 5.74 -13.59 1.97
N MET A 85 7.01 -13.58 1.58
CA MET A 85 8.13 -14.03 2.45
C MET A 85 8.69 -12.90 3.33
N LYS A 86 8.06 -11.72 3.36
CA LYS A 86 8.42 -10.60 4.22
C LYS A 86 7.62 -10.64 5.53
N THR A 87 8.12 -9.95 6.54
CA THR A 87 7.34 -9.70 7.76
C THR A 87 6.31 -8.59 7.54
N LEU A 88 5.29 -8.55 8.39
CA LEU A 88 4.29 -7.48 8.35
C LEU A 88 4.92 -6.11 8.62
N ALA A 89 5.93 -6.03 9.51
CA ALA A 89 6.64 -4.79 9.81
C ALA A 89 7.47 -4.29 8.59
N GLU A 90 8.14 -5.18 7.87
CA GLU A 90 8.84 -4.83 6.62
C GLU A 90 7.87 -4.32 5.56
N CYS A 91 6.70 -4.96 5.42
CA CYS A 91 5.66 -4.50 4.49
C CYS A 91 5.07 -3.15 4.91
N GLU A 92 4.86 -2.92 6.20
CA GLU A 92 4.37 -1.64 6.73
C GLU A 92 5.31 -0.49 6.36
N GLU A 93 6.61 -0.66 6.55
CA GLU A 93 7.62 0.33 6.18
C GLU A 93 7.68 0.55 4.66
N LEU A 94 7.71 -0.54 3.89
CA LEU A 94 7.82 -0.51 2.43
C LEU A 94 6.59 0.14 1.77
N LEU A 95 5.40 -0.11 2.29
CA LEU A 95 4.12 0.26 1.69
C LEU A 95 3.52 1.55 2.27
N TRP A 96 4.20 2.20 3.22
CA TRP A 96 3.71 3.42 3.85
C TRP A 96 3.32 4.51 2.85
N ASN A 97 4.13 4.73 1.84
CA ASN A 97 3.87 5.75 0.81
C ASN A 97 2.85 5.32 -0.25
N TYR A 98 2.40 4.07 -0.21
CA TYR A 98 1.42 3.50 -1.15
C TYR A 98 -0.01 3.44 -0.61
N GLY A 99 -0.25 4.04 0.53
CA GLY A 99 -1.58 4.05 1.11
C GLY A 99 -1.85 2.91 2.10
N PHE A 100 -0.82 2.22 2.56
CA PHE A 100 -1.00 1.13 3.52
C PHE A 100 -0.78 1.60 4.95
N VAL A 101 -1.69 1.21 5.82
CA VAL A 101 -1.64 1.54 7.24
C VAL A 101 -2.02 0.34 8.10
N ARG A 102 -1.36 0.22 9.23
CA ARG A 102 -1.63 -0.84 10.20
C ARG A 102 -2.92 -0.58 10.95
N VAL A 103 -3.77 -1.59 11.07
CA VAL A 103 -5.10 -1.48 11.70
C VAL A 103 -5.32 -2.50 12.80
N SER A 104 -4.42 -3.47 12.93
CA SER A 104 -4.38 -4.47 13.98
C SER A 104 -2.98 -5.06 14.14
N LYS A 105 -2.82 -6.01 15.05
CA LYS A 105 -1.55 -6.75 15.17
C LYS A 105 -1.21 -7.55 13.92
N SER A 106 -2.21 -7.97 13.15
CA SER A 106 -2.06 -8.86 12.00
C SER A 106 -2.40 -8.24 10.65
N ASN A 107 -3.03 -7.05 10.61
CA ASN A 107 -3.53 -6.50 9.36
C ASN A 107 -2.92 -5.16 9.00
N LEU A 108 -2.59 -5.04 7.72
CA LEU A 108 -2.17 -3.82 7.03
C LEU A 108 -3.14 -3.61 5.87
N ILE A 109 -3.83 -2.47 5.79
CA ILE A 109 -4.85 -2.22 4.77
C ILE A 109 -4.48 -1.07 3.83
N ASN A 110 -4.89 -1.19 2.58
CA ASN A 110 -4.78 -0.15 1.57
C ASN A 110 -5.97 0.79 1.65
N ILE A 111 -5.74 2.02 2.09
CA ILE A 111 -6.82 3.01 2.26
C ILE A 111 -7.48 3.41 0.94
N PHE A 112 -6.78 3.31 -0.19
CA PHE A 112 -7.32 3.63 -1.51
C PHE A 112 -8.32 2.59 -2.02
N LYS A 113 -8.34 1.41 -1.41
CA LYS A 113 -9.31 0.34 -1.71
C LYS A 113 -10.54 0.36 -0.80
N ILE A 114 -10.57 1.24 0.19
CA ILE A 114 -11.70 1.36 1.11
C ILE A 114 -12.86 2.04 0.38
N LYS A 115 -13.99 1.36 0.32
CA LYS A 115 -15.25 1.87 -0.21
C LYS A 115 -16.04 2.64 0.84
N GLN A 116 -16.06 2.13 2.06
CA GLN A 116 -16.86 2.69 3.15
C GLN A 116 -16.21 2.39 4.51
N LEU A 117 -16.31 3.36 5.42
CA LEU A 117 -15.97 3.21 6.83
C LEU A 117 -17.26 3.22 7.64
N LYS A 118 -17.47 2.21 8.48
CA LYS A 118 -18.62 2.15 9.39
C LYS A 118 -18.12 2.08 10.83
N PRO A 119 -18.50 3.07 11.66
CA PRO A 119 -18.21 2.98 13.09
C PRO A 119 -19.02 1.83 13.70
N ASP A 120 -18.44 1.20 14.70
CA ASP A 120 -19.03 0.14 15.50
C ASP A 120 -18.99 0.52 16.98
N LEU A 121 -19.67 -0.25 17.80
CA LEU A 121 -19.61 -0.15 19.26
C LEU A 121 -18.15 -0.34 19.73
N ASN A 122 -17.81 0.25 20.89
CA ASN A 122 -16.48 0.16 21.48
C ASN A 122 -15.34 0.84 20.71
N MET A 123 -15.64 1.93 19.98
CA MET A 123 -14.66 2.75 19.27
C MET A 123 -13.88 2.00 18.17
N LYS A 124 -14.45 0.91 17.66
CA LYS A 124 -13.96 0.20 16.48
C LYS A 124 -14.55 0.82 15.22
N VAL A 125 -13.84 0.63 14.10
CA VAL A 125 -14.31 1.02 12.77
C VAL A 125 -14.10 -0.15 11.83
N TYR A 126 -15.08 -0.46 11.00
CA TYR A 126 -14.94 -1.43 9.92
C TYR A 126 -14.66 -0.74 8.60
N ALA A 127 -13.58 -1.12 7.95
CA ALA A 127 -13.27 -0.74 6.57
C ALA A 127 -13.86 -1.78 5.62
N TYR A 128 -14.76 -1.36 4.75
CA TYR A 128 -15.38 -2.19 3.72
C TYR A 128 -14.72 -1.94 2.38
N PHE A 129 -14.42 -3.00 1.68
CA PHE A 129 -13.84 -2.97 0.34
C PHE A 129 -14.92 -3.24 -0.73
N ASP A 130 -14.62 -2.94 -1.98
CA ASP A 130 -15.53 -3.14 -3.13
C ASP A 130 -15.73 -4.62 -3.47
N ASN A 131 -14.83 -5.51 -3.04
CA ASN A 131 -14.96 -6.96 -3.16
C ASN A 131 -15.92 -7.59 -2.12
N GLY A 132 -16.56 -6.80 -1.26
CA GLY A 132 -17.48 -7.24 -0.21
C GLY A 132 -16.82 -7.66 1.10
N GLU A 133 -15.51 -7.68 1.17
CA GLU A 133 -14.77 -7.97 2.41
C GLU A 133 -14.71 -6.76 3.33
N ARG A 134 -14.47 -7.02 4.61
CA ARG A 134 -14.30 -5.98 5.62
C ARG A 134 -13.19 -6.33 6.60
N ILE A 135 -12.47 -5.31 7.06
CA ILE A 135 -11.46 -5.45 8.10
C ILE A 135 -11.74 -4.46 9.23
N CYS A 136 -11.56 -4.93 10.45
CA CYS A 136 -11.74 -4.12 11.65
C CYS A 136 -10.47 -3.29 11.93
N VAL A 137 -10.64 -1.98 12.05
CA VAL A 137 -9.63 -1.10 12.64
C VAL A 137 -9.79 -1.17 14.15
N ASN A 138 -8.85 -1.82 14.81
CA ASN A 138 -8.89 -2.00 16.26
C ASN A 138 -8.71 -0.66 16.99
N ARG A 139 -9.32 -0.55 18.15
CA ARG A 139 -9.30 0.67 18.97
C ARG A 139 -7.89 1.26 19.16
N SER A 140 -6.89 0.42 19.43
CA SER A 140 -5.51 0.84 19.67
C SER A 140 -4.81 1.41 18.43
N TYR A 141 -5.31 1.09 17.23
CA TYR A 141 -4.77 1.56 15.94
C TYR A 141 -5.57 2.71 15.33
N LYS A 142 -6.76 3.02 15.89
CA LYS A 142 -7.69 4.00 15.30
C LYS A 142 -7.08 5.39 15.18
N LYS A 143 -6.34 5.85 16.19
CA LYS A 143 -5.71 7.18 16.18
C LYS A 143 -4.70 7.33 15.04
N GLU A 144 -3.83 6.34 14.87
CA GLU A 144 -2.83 6.33 13.79
C GLU A 144 -3.49 6.21 12.43
N PHE A 145 -4.52 5.38 12.32
CA PHE A 145 -5.33 5.24 11.12
C PHE A 145 -5.98 6.56 10.70
N ASP A 146 -6.64 7.26 11.61
CA ASP A 146 -7.28 8.55 11.33
C ASP A 146 -6.25 9.62 10.91
N GLN A 147 -5.09 9.67 11.57
CA GLN A 147 -3.99 10.57 11.22
C GLN A 147 -3.43 10.26 9.83
N TYR A 148 -3.27 8.98 9.51
CA TYR A 148 -2.81 8.53 8.20
C TYR A 148 -3.79 8.90 7.09
N LEU A 149 -5.09 8.69 7.28
CA LEU A 149 -6.13 9.12 6.35
C LEU A 149 -6.08 10.62 6.08
N GLN A 150 -5.93 11.44 7.12
CA GLN A 150 -5.83 12.89 6.97
C GLN A 150 -4.59 13.30 6.20
N LYS A 151 -3.44 12.67 6.48
CA LYS A 151 -2.17 12.91 5.78
C LYS A 151 -2.30 12.59 4.30
N MET A 152 -2.83 11.42 3.96
CA MET A 152 -2.94 10.96 2.58
C MET A 152 -3.95 11.77 1.77
N ARG A 153 -5.05 12.23 2.38
CA ARG A 153 -6.01 13.14 1.73
C ARG A 153 -5.42 14.49 1.33
N ARG A 154 -4.41 14.97 2.05
CA ARG A 154 -3.71 16.23 1.73
C ARG A 154 -2.68 16.07 0.60
N MET A 155 -2.31 14.84 0.27
CA MET A 155 -1.32 14.52 -0.77
C MET A 155 -1.96 14.23 -2.13
N VAL A 156 -3.28 14.14 -2.18
CA VAL A 156 -4.05 13.88 -3.42
C VAL A 156 -4.57 15.19 -4.01
#